data_1edc73c8f8e6621ac8b8402299cb69dd
#
_entry.id   1edc73c8f8e6621ac8b8402299cb69dd
#
_cell.length_a   1.000
_cell.length_b   1.000
_cell.length_c   1.000
_cell.angle_alpha   90.00
_cell.angle_beta   90.00
_cell.angle_gamma   90.00
#
_symmetry.space_group_name_H-M   'P 1'
#
loop_
_entity.id
_entity.type
_entity.pdbx_description
1 polymer ?
#
loop_
_entity_poly.entity_id
_entity_poly.type
_entity_poly.pdbx_seq_one_letter_code
_entity_poly.pdbx_strand_id
1 'polypeptide(L)'
;MGETNSRLSPFLTLISERPVFIILAMSAGADREGQFRRMRETAREIFQQALAEASIDRAFAQHVHCEHGVLRVREDLYDLQAYSNAFVISIGKAGHTMVQALTEQLGSSLEGIVATSVERSTQVRGFRYFRGGHPTPNAESIQAASAMLKALEAQTESSLVIFLLSGGGSSIVEKPIDDEISLDDLVATYSVLVHSGAPIAEINTIRKHLSSVKGGRLARRAFPAQQVSLLVSDVPDDTPDALASGPTMPDTTTVEDCYRIAEKYELPRQLPPSTRELFERHALEETPKSDDPVFHRSRWWLLLSNQTAVEQAQAAAEAAGFVVRVDNSCDDWDYERAAEYLLTRLRDLKKEFGRVCLISGGEVTVKVTNGGMGGRNQQFALACATKISGESVTVLSAGTDGIDGNSPAAGALADGMTLERARVRGLEAGIALERFDAYPFFQALGDAIETGPTGNNLRDLRILMAY
;
A
#
# COMPACT_ATOMS: atom_id res chain seq x y z
N MET A 1 -33.26 -48.59 87.76
CA MET A 1 -33.11 -49.74 86.82
C MET A 1 -33.69 -49.28 85.50
N GLY A 2 -32.90 -49.29 84.43
CA GLY A 2 -33.33 -49.17 83.06
C GLY A 2 -32.78 -47.92 82.30
N GLU A 3 -31.57 -48.05 81.92
CA GLU A 3 -30.92 -47.19 80.96
C GLU A 3 -31.53 -47.36 79.57
N THR A 4 -31.80 -46.28 78.84
CA THR A 4 -31.98 -46.33 77.42
C THR A 4 -31.09 -45.28 76.74
N ASN A 5 -30.06 -45.82 76.17
CA ASN A 5 -29.14 -45.14 75.24
C ASN A 5 -29.88 -44.67 73.97
N SER A 6 -29.88 -43.38 73.65
CA SER A 6 -30.22 -42.85 72.28
C SER A 6 -28.97 -42.29 71.62
N ARG A 7 -28.51 -42.98 70.59
CA ARG A 7 -27.42 -42.56 69.70
C ARG A 7 -27.88 -41.39 68.83
N LEU A 8 -27.24 -40.27 68.99
CA LEU A 8 -27.34 -39.13 68.01
C LEU A 8 -26.28 -39.37 66.92
N SER A 9 -26.74 -39.52 65.73
CA SER A 9 -25.91 -39.52 64.46
C SER A 9 -25.55 -38.07 64.09
N PRO A 10 -24.28 -37.81 63.76
CA PRO A 10 -23.91 -36.48 63.24
C PRO A 10 -24.17 -36.37 61.71
N PHE A 11 -25.12 -35.58 61.34
CA PHE A 11 -25.26 -35.10 59.96
C PHE A 11 -24.07 -34.15 59.64
N LEU A 12 -23.10 -34.62 58.86
CA LEU A 12 -22.09 -33.79 58.21
C LEU A 12 -22.77 -32.99 57.13
N THR A 13 -22.89 -31.65 57.36
CA THR A 13 -23.29 -30.70 56.36
C THR A 13 -22.13 -30.52 55.36
N LEU A 14 -22.25 -31.12 54.18
CA LEU A 14 -21.42 -30.81 53.02
C LEU A 14 -21.77 -29.37 52.56
N ILE A 15 -21.04 -28.38 53.05
CA ILE A 15 -21.07 -27.02 52.47
C ILE A 15 -20.34 -27.10 51.13
N SER A 16 -21.11 -26.90 50.09
CA SER A 16 -20.67 -26.90 48.69
C SER A 16 -19.66 -25.79 48.43
N GLU A 17 -18.42 -26.13 48.17
CA GLU A 17 -17.34 -25.21 47.70
C GLU A 17 -17.52 -24.73 46.23
N ARG A 18 -18.64 -25.07 45.62
CA ARG A 18 -18.91 -24.72 44.20
C ARG A 18 -19.12 -23.24 43.87
N PRO A 19 -19.71 -22.34 44.70
CA PRO A 19 -19.91 -20.96 44.27
C PRO A 19 -18.66 -20.11 44.24
N VAL A 20 -17.64 -20.38 45.07
CA VAL A 20 -16.40 -19.56 45.10
C VAL A 20 -15.52 -19.83 43.89
N PHE A 21 -15.43 -21.08 43.43
CA PHE A 21 -14.69 -21.40 42.20
C PHE A 21 -15.34 -20.86 40.94
N ILE A 22 -16.67 -20.80 40.86
CA ILE A 22 -17.42 -20.24 39.75
C ILE A 22 -17.25 -18.71 39.70
N ILE A 23 -17.31 -18.04 40.85
CA ILE A 23 -17.13 -16.57 40.93
C ILE A 23 -15.69 -16.17 40.59
N LEU A 24 -14.68 -16.90 41.05
CA LEU A 24 -13.29 -16.67 40.71
C LEU A 24 -13.00 -16.95 39.23
N ALA A 25 -13.57 -17.98 38.65
CA ALA A 25 -13.43 -18.30 37.24
C ALA A 25 -14.16 -17.26 36.36
N MET A 26 -15.33 -16.75 36.76
CA MET A 26 -16.05 -15.69 36.06
C MET A 26 -15.32 -14.33 36.16
N SER A 27 -14.71 -13.99 37.30
CA SER A 27 -13.93 -12.77 37.46
C SER A 27 -12.63 -12.82 36.66
N ALA A 28 -11.92 -13.94 36.63
CA ALA A 28 -10.72 -14.16 35.83
C ALA A 28 -11.04 -14.12 34.31
N GLY A 29 -12.17 -14.70 33.90
CA GLY A 29 -12.65 -14.64 32.51
C GLY A 29 -13.01 -13.22 32.06
N ALA A 30 -13.71 -12.46 32.92
CA ALA A 30 -14.08 -11.08 32.65
C ALA A 30 -12.86 -10.15 32.59
N ASP A 31 -11.86 -10.37 33.42
CA ASP A 31 -10.60 -9.62 33.39
C ASP A 31 -9.81 -9.92 32.11
N ARG A 32 -9.76 -11.18 31.70
CA ARG A 32 -9.12 -11.61 30.45
C ARG A 32 -9.80 -11.01 29.22
N GLU A 33 -11.10 -11.07 29.11
CA GLU A 33 -11.85 -10.45 28.01
C GLU A 33 -11.65 -8.92 27.97
N GLY A 34 -11.65 -8.27 29.13
CA GLY A 34 -11.35 -6.85 29.27
C GLY A 34 -9.94 -6.50 28.79
N GLN A 35 -8.95 -7.37 29.05
CA GLN A 35 -7.58 -7.20 28.55
C GLN A 35 -7.53 -7.28 27.02
N PHE A 36 -8.13 -8.28 26.39
CA PHE A 36 -8.16 -8.42 24.93
C PHE A 36 -8.88 -7.27 24.26
N ARG A 37 -9.99 -6.81 24.83
CA ARG A 37 -10.70 -5.63 24.33
C ARG A 37 -9.80 -4.38 24.32
N ARG A 38 -9.12 -4.09 25.43
CA ARG A 38 -8.15 -2.97 25.49
C ARG A 38 -7.05 -3.11 24.44
N MET A 39 -6.52 -4.32 24.21
CA MET A 39 -5.46 -4.52 23.23
C MET A 39 -5.95 -4.36 21.79
N ARG A 40 -7.19 -4.78 21.48
CA ARG A 40 -7.81 -4.50 20.18
C ARG A 40 -7.99 -2.98 19.96
N GLU A 41 -8.42 -2.25 20.98
CA GLU A 41 -8.51 -0.79 20.94
C GLU A 41 -7.14 -0.16 20.73
N THR A 42 -6.13 -0.56 21.48
CA THR A 42 -4.74 -0.09 21.30
C THR A 42 -4.20 -0.35 19.90
N ALA A 43 -4.45 -1.54 19.32
CA ALA A 43 -4.02 -1.83 17.95
C ALA A 43 -4.70 -0.93 16.93
N ARG A 44 -6.00 -0.66 17.09
CA ARG A 44 -6.73 0.29 16.24
C ARG A 44 -6.19 1.71 16.37
N GLU A 45 -5.93 2.16 17.58
CA GLU A 45 -5.37 3.49 17.87
C GLU A 45 -3.98 3.66 17.22
N ILE A 46 -3.10 2.67 17.35
CA ILE A 46 -1.78 2.68 16.70
C ILE A 46 -1.93 2.78 15.19
N PHE A 47 -2.80 1.97 14.58
CA PHE A 47 -3.04 2.00 13.14
C PHE A 47 -3.63 3.33 12.68
N GLN A 48 -4.64 3.85 13.38
CA GLN A 48 -5.29 5.13 13.05
C GLN A 48 -4.31 6.31 13.18
N GLN A 49 -3.49 6.32 14.22
CA GLN A 49 -2.47 7.34 14.41
C GLN A 49 -1.40 7.25 13.29
N ALA A 50 -0.95 6.04 12.95
CA ALA A 50 -0.01 5.84 11.85
C ALA A 50 -0.56 6.38 10.52
N LEU A 51 -1.84 6.11 10.20
CA LEU A 51 -2.49 6.64 9.01
C LEU A 51 -2.60 8.17 9.01
N ALA A 52 -2.94 8.77 10.15
CA ALA A 52 -3.10 10.21 10.27
C ALA A 52 -1.78 10.96 10.10
N GLU A 53 -0.70 10.43 10.67
CA GLU A 53 0.63 11.02 10.57
C GLU A 53 1.31 10.71 9.23
N ALA A 54 1.08 9.52 8.65
CA ALA A 54 1.56 9.13 7.32
C ALA A 54 0.57 9.58 6.23
N SER A 55 0.22 10.87 6.21
CA SER A 55 -0.70 11.46 5.23
C SER A 55 0.02 12.40 4.26
N ILE A 56 -0.56 12.59 3.07
CA ILE A 56 0.01 13.48 2.03
C ILE A 56 0.15 14.91 2.57
N ASP A 57 -0.87 15.42 3.25
CA ASP A 57 -0.84 16.78 3.79
C ASP A 57 0.27 16.97 4.81
N ARG A 58 0.48 15.98 5.71
CA ARG A 58 1.59 15.98 6.67
C ARG A 58 2.95 15.90 5.98
N ALA A 59 3.10 15.02 4.99
CA ALA A 59 4.34 14.88 4.25
C ALA A 59 4.71 16.18 3.50
N PHE A 60 3.74 16.83 2.86
CA PHE A 60 3.97 18.12 2.21
C PHE A 60 4.30 19.20 3.25
N ALA A 61 3.53 19.33 4.33
CA ALA A 61 3.81 20.29 5.39
C ALA A 61 5.18 20.10 6.05
N GLN A 62 5.72 18.89 6.08
CA GLN A 62 7.03 18.58 6.66
C GLN A 62 8.19 18.81 5.69
N HIS A 63 8.00 18.56 4.39
CA HIS A 63 9.09 18.45 3.43
C HIS A 63 9.08 19.49 2.31
N VAL A 64 7.96 20.21 2.14
CA VAL A 64 7.79 21.21 1.06
C VAL A 64 7.39 22.53 1.68
N HIS A 65 8.24 23.54 1.55
CA HIS A 65 8.00 24.88 2.11
C HIS A 65 8.29 25.93 1.08
N CYS A 66 7.49 27.00 1.05
CA CYS A 66 7.75 28.14 0.18
C CYS A 66 7.77 29.43 1.02
N GLU A 67 8.94 30.02 1.15
CA GLU A 67 9.14 31.27 1.88
C GLU A 67 9.90 32.28 1.03
N HIS A 68 9.39 33.51 0.97
CA HIS A 68 10.03 34.63 0.23
C HIS A 68 10.31 34.31 -1.26
N GLY A 69 9.49 33.43 -1.88
CA GLY A 69 9.67 33.03 -3.28
C GLY A 69 10.69 31.90 -3.49
N VAL A 70 11.23 31.32 -2.42
CA VAL A 70 12.12 30.17 -2.49
C VAL A 70 11.34 28.93 -2.08
N LEU A 71 11.17 27.99 -3.00
CA LEU A 71 10.63 26.67 -2.74
C LEU A 71 11.74 25.77 -2.23
N ARG A 72 11.57 25.26 -1.02
CA ARG A 72 12.42 24.21 -0.43
C ARG A 72 11.70 22.89 -0.50
N VAL A 73 12.36 21.89 -1.08
CA VAL A 73 11.93 20.50 -1.06
C VAL A 73 13.02 19.68 -0.40
N ARG A 74 12.77 19.25 0.82
CA ARG A 74 13.81 18.64 1.67
C ARG A 74 15.08 19.51 1.74
N GLU A 75 16.21 19.06 1.15
CA GLU A 75 17.49 19.75 1.13
C GLU A 75 17.67 20.67 -0.09
N ASP A 76 16.85 20.50 -1.14
CA ASP A 76 16.94 21.30 -2.36
C ASP A 76 16.19 22.63 -2.26
N LEU A 77 16.78 23.67 -2.86
CA LEU A 77 16.21 25.02 -2.91
C LEU A 77 16.01 25.47 -4.36
N TYR A 78 14.83 26.00 -4.65
CA TYR A 78 14.45 26.53 -5.96
C TYR A 78 13.97 27.97 -5.78
N ASP A 79 14.77 28.94 -6.25
CA ASP A 79 14.33 30.35 -6.32
C ASP A 79 13.29 30.49 -7.43
N LEU A 80 12.00 30.61 -7.08
CA LEU A 80 10.90 30.69 -8.05
C LEU A 80 10.98 31.94 -8.92
N GLN A 81 11.69 32.99 -8.47
CA GLN A 81 11.87 34.22 -9.27
C GLN A 81 12.92 34.05 -10.38
N ALA A 82 13.79 33.03 -10.28
CA ALA A 82 14.77 32.69 -11.31
C ALA A 82 14.13 31.94 -12.51
N TYR A 83 12.88 31.48 -12.37
CA TYR A 83 12.17 30.77 -13.44
C TYR A 83 11.09 31.65 -14.05
N SER A 84 10.91 31.54 -15.37
CA SER A 84 9.84 32.24 -16.11
C SER A 84 8.46 31.65 -15.77
N ASN A 85 8.41 30.36 -15.42
CA ASN A 85 7.20 29.66 -15.02
C ASN A 85 7.53 28.44 -14.16
N ALA A 86 6.56 28.03 -13.33
CA ALA A 86 6.53 26.72 -12.66
C ALA A 86 5.34 25.93 -13.21
N PHE A 87 5.59 24.77 -13.82
CA PHE A 87 4.57 23.92 -14.41
C PHE A 87 4.48 22.58 -13.70
N VAL A 88 3.26 22.14 -13.37
CA VAL A 88 3.04 20.94 -12.56
C VAL A 88 2.44 19.82 -13.40
N ILE A 89 3.04 18.63 -13.33
CA ILE A 89 2.48 17.38 -13.87
C ILE A 89 2.18 16.46 -12.70
N SER A 90 0.92 16.12 -12.51
CA SER A 90 0.50 15.19 -11.44
C SER A 90 -0.11 13.93 -12.01
N ILE A 91 0.42 12.76 -11.58
CA ILE A 91 0.07 11.44 -12.12
C ILE A 91 -0.19 10.46 -10.97
N GLY A 92 -1.35 9.78 -11.02
CA GLY A 92 -1.67 8.68 -10.12
C GLY A 92 -2.95 8.88 -9.33
N LYS A 93 -3.30 7.88 -8.51
CA LYS A 93 -4.53 7.90 -7.71
C LYS A 93 -4.59 9.09 -6.74
N ALA A 94 -3.44 9.48 -6.17
CA ALA A 94 -3.32 10.62 -5.27
C ALA A 94 -3.05 11.96 -5.97
N GLY A 95 -3.07 12.01 -7.31
CA GLY A 95 -2.66 13.18 -8.09
C GLY A 95 -3.39 14.47 -7.72
N HIS A 96 -4.69 14.42 -7.45
CA HIS A 96 -5.45 15.58 -6.98
C HIS A 96 -5.01 16.05 -5.59
N THR A 97 -4.91 15.13 -4.64
CA THR A 97 -4.53 15.44 -3.25
C THR A 97 -3.12 16.04 -3.18
N MET A 98 -2.18 15.51 -3.96
CA MET A 98 -0.81 16.05 -4.03
C MET A 98 -0.78 17.48 -4.63
N VAL A 99 -1.58 17.75 -5.67
CA VAL A 99 -1.69 19.12 -6.23
C VAL A 99 -2.29 20.06 -5.20
N GLN A 100 -3.31 19.64 -4.48
CA GLN A 100 -3.94 20.44 -3.43
C GLN A 100 -2.93 20.77 -2.33
N ALA A 101 -2.22 19.77 -1.80
CA ALA A 101 -1.18 19.96 -0.80
C ALA A 101 -0.03 20.88 -1.28
N LEU A 102 0.43 20.72 -2.54
CA LEU A 102 1.44 21.60 -3.12
C LEU A 102 0.94 23.04 -3.21
N THR A 103 -0.30 23.25 -3.68
CA THR A 103 -0.90 24.57 -3.82
C THR A 103 -1.03 25.29 -2.46
N GLU A 104 -1.36 24.55 -1.40
CA GLU A 104 -1.43 25.09 -0.05
C GLU A 104 -0.07 25.57 0.45
N GLN A 105 1.02 24.85 0.12
CA GLN A 105 2.38 25.25 0.50
C GLN A 105 2.91 26.43 -0.31
N LEU A 106 2.63 26.51 -1.59
CA LEU A 106 3.14 27.57 -2.44
C LEU A 106 2.30 28.85 -2.39
N GLY A 107 1.02 28.77 -2.02
CA GLY A 107 0.12 29.93 -1.88
C GLY A 107 -0.09 30.74 -3.16
N SER A 108 0.32 30.23 -4.32
CA SER A 108 0.26 30.91 -5.63
C SER A 108 -0.58 30.15 -6.63
N SER A 109 -0.97 30.83 -7.72
CA SER A 109 -1.63 30.20 -8.85
C SER A 109 -0.62 29.34 -9.62
N LEU A 110 -0.65 28.02 -9.39
CA LEU A 110 0.07 27.06 -10.20
C LEU A 110 -0.76 26.67 -11.43
N GLU A 111 -0.07 26.30 -12.50
CA GLU A 111 -0.67 25.76 -13.71
C GLU A 111 -0.13 24.36 -13.98
N GLY A 112 -0.97 23.49 -14.56
CA GLY A 112 -0.51 22.16 -14.86
C GLY A 112 -1.57 21.20 -15.36
N ILE A 113 -1.20 19.91 -15.32
CA ILE A 113 -2.05 18.80 -15.75
C ILE A 113 -2.12 17.78 -14.63
N VAL A 114 -3.33 17.33 -14.33
CA VAL A 114 -3.61 16.24 -13.39
C VAL A 114 -4.21 15.07 -14.15
N ALA A 115 -3.62 13.90 -14.03
CA ALA A 115 -4.21 12.64 -14.48
C ALA A 115 -4.41 11.72 -13.27
N THR A 116 -5.65 11.35 -12.99
CA THR A 116 -6.04 10.50 -11.88
C THR A 116 -7.20 9.57 -12.28
N SER A 117 -7.31 8.40 -11.65
CA SER A 117 -8.47 7.52 -11.83
C SER A 117 -9.61 7.84 -10.86
N VAL A 118 -9.35 8.66 -9.84
CA VAL A 118 -10.30 9.00 -8.79
C VAL A 118 -11.11 10.24 -9.22
N GLU A 119 -12.43 10.08 -9.27
CA GLU A 119 -13.32 11.20 -9.56
C GLU A 119 -13.38 12.19 -8.39
N ARG A 120 -13.29 13.49 -8.70
CA ARG A 120 -13.37 14.57 -7.70
C ARG A 120 -14.43 15.58 -8.10
N SER A 121 -15.26 15.95 -7.15
CA SER A 121 -16.32 16.96 -7.33
C SER A 121 -15.77 18.39 -7.53
N THR A 122 -14.58 18.65 -7.00
CA THR A 122 -13.87 19.93 -7.09
C THR A 122 -12.51 19.73 -7.72
N GLN A 123 -12.10 20.68 -8.57
CA GLN A 123 -10.79 20.69 -9.24
C GLN A 123 -10.01 21.92 -8.77
N VAL A 124 -8.70 21.80 -8.67
CA VAL A 124 -7.82 22.93 -8.34
C VAL A 124 -7.74 23.84 -9.55
N ARG A 125 -7.96 25.14 -9.32
CA ARG A 125 -7.92 26.17 -10.39
C ARG A 125 -6.53 26.24 -11.03
N GLY A 126 -6.47 26.38 -12.35
CA GLY A 126 -5.21 26.42 -13.10
C GLY A 126 -4.80 25.04 -13.65
N PHE A 127 -5.49 23.97 -13.27
CA PHE A 127 -5.15 22.63 -13.71
C PHE A 127 -6.17 22.05 -14.68
N ARG A 128 -5.65 21.39 -15.73
CA ARG A 128 -6.45 20.56 -16.63
C ARG A 128 -6.47 19.13 -16.13
N TYR A 129 -7.66 18.58 -15.96
CA TYR A 129 -7.86 17.24 -15.44
C TYR A 129 -8.19 16.21 -16.51
N PHE A 130 -7.66 15.00 -16.34
CA PHE A 130 -7.98 13.81 -17.12
C PHE A 130 -8.30 12.64 -16.19
N ARG A 131 -9.31 11.85 -16.54
CA ARG A 131 -9.69 10.64 -15.81
C ARG A 131 -9.11 9.40 -16.52
N GLY A 132 -7.83 9.10 -16.25
CA GLY A 132 -7.15 7.93 -16.77
C GLY A 132 -7.69 6.63 -16.20
N GLY A 133 -7.59 5.56 -16.99
CA GLY A 133 -8.04 4.22 -16.57
C GLY A 133 -7.10 3.56 -15.58
N HIS A 134 -7.65 2.74 -14.68
CA HIS A 134 -6.89 1.90 -13.76
C HIS A 134 -7.71 0.65 -13.38
N PRO A 135 -7.20 -0.58 -13.44
CA PRO A 135 -5.80 -0.95 -13.75
C PRO A 135 -5.45 -0.92 -15.25
N THR A 136 -6.42 -0.75 -16.14
CA THR A 136 -6.24 -0.75 -17.60
C THR A 136 -6.35 0.67 -18.12
N PRO A 137 -5.44 1.13 -19.02
CA PRO A 137 -5.52 2.45 -19.62
C PRO A 137 -6.78 2.61 -20.48
N ASN A 138 -7.28 3.84 -20.58
CA ASN A 138 -8.43 4.22 -21.40
C ASN A 138 -8.08 5.36 -22.38
N ALA A 139 -9.05 5.82 -23.14
CA ALA A 139 -8.84 6.92 -24.08
C ALA A 139 -8.34 8.21 -23.41
N GLU A 140 -8.80 8.52 -22.18
CA GLU A 140 -8.30 9.69 -21.44
C GLU A 140 -6.86 9.49 -20.94
N SER A 141 -6.39 8.24 -20.71
CA SER A 141 -4.99 7.96 -20.43
C SER A 141 -4.08 8.40 -21.57
N ILE A 142 -4.48 8.12 -22.82
CA ILE A 142 -3.76 8.56 -24.05
C ILE A 142 -3.81 10.08 -24.21
N GLN A 143 -4.98 10.68 -23.96
CA GLN A 143 -5.16 12.15 -24.06
C GLN A 143 -4.33 12.89 -23.00
N ALA A 144 -4.27 12.36 -21.76
CA ALA A 144 -3.44 12.89 -20.69
C ALA A 144 -1.96 12.86 -21.08
N ALA A 145 -1.48 11.70 -21.53
CA ALA A 145 -0.10 11.55 -21.98
C ALA A 145 0.25 12.51 -23.11
N SER A 146 -0.60 12.62 -24.13
CA SER A 146 -0.40 13.52 -25.27
C SER A 146 -0.39 14.99 -24.84
N ALA A 147 -1.28 15.39 -23.91
CA ALA A 147 -1.31 16.73 -23.37
C ALA A 147 -0.05 17.05 -22.55
N MET A 148 0.41 16.10 -21.72
CA MET A 148 1.64 16.24 -20.92
C MET A 148 2.87 16.36 -21.81
N LEU A 149 3.03 15.47 -22.80
CA LEU A 149 4.17 15.50 -23.74
C LEU A 149 4.23 16.83 -24.47
N LYS A 150 3.10 17.35 -24.98
CA LYS A 150 3.02 18.66 -25.64
C LYS A 150 3.35 19.82 -24.70
N ALA A 151 2.88 19.78 -23.46
CA ALA A 151 3.15 20.83 -22.49
C ALA A 151 4.62 20.83 -22.05
N LEU A 152 5.23 19.65 -21.89
CA LEU A 152 6.63 19.50 -21.51
C LEU A 152 7.58 19.95 -22.62
N GLU A 153 7.24 19.71 -23.88
CA GLU A 153 8.01 20.17 -25.06
C GLU A 153 8.13 21.69 -25.14
N ALA A 154 7.17 22.42 -24.58
CA ALA A 154 7.17 23.87 -24.53
C ALA A 154 8.04 24.45 -23.38
N GLN A 155 8.59 23.63 -22.50
CA GLN A 155 9.42 24.10 -21.39
C GLN A 155 10.85 24.40 -21.85
N THR A 156 11.49 25.32 -21.15
CA THR A 156 12.82 25.83 -21.50
C THR A 156 13.78 25.76 -20.30
N GLU A 157 15.03 26.13 -20.48
CA GLU A 157 16.00 26.22 -19.38
C GLU A 157 15.56 27.13 -18.22
N SER A 158 14.68 28.09 -18.52
CA SER A 158 14.11 29.01 -17.54
C SER A 158 12.80 28.49 -16.91
N SER A 159 12.41 27.26 -17.16
CA SER A 159 11.22 26.64 -16.58
C SER A 159 11.58 25.74 -15.41
N LEU A 160 10.71 25.70 -14.40
CA LEU A 160 10.70 24.68 -13.35
C LEU A 160 9.52 23.72 -13.59
N VAL A 161 9.80 22.43 -13.76
CA VAL A 161 8.77 21.40 -13.86
C VAL A 161 8.71 20.59 -12.56
N ILE A 162 7.54 20.56 -11.93
CA ILE A 162 7.28 19.81 -10.71
C ILE A 162 6.43 18.60 -11.07
N PHE A 163 6.98 17.40 -10.91
CA PHE A 163 6.24 16.16 -11.07
C PHE A 163 5.73 15.66 -9.73
N LEU A 164 4.45 15.34 -9.64
CA LEU A 164 3.80 14.71 -8.49
C LEU A 164 3.38 13.30 -8.90
N LEU A 165 4.07 12.29 -8.37
CA LEU A 165 3.89 10.91 -8.81
C LEU A 165 3.36 10.05 -7.67
N SER A 166 2.32 9.26 -7.96
CA SER A 166 1.74 8.32 -7.01
C SER A 166 1.29 7.02 -7.68
N GLY A 167 0.89 6.04 -6.88
CA GLY A 167 0.47 4.72 -7.33
C GLY A 167 -0.62 4.73 -8.40
N GLY A 168 -0.62 3.70 -9.24
CA GLY A 168 -1.53 3.53 -10.37
C GLY A 168 -1.15 4.32 -11.63
N GLY A 169 -0.13 5.17 -11.57
CA GLY A 169 0.30 6.05 -12.66
C GLY A 169 0.60 5.33 -13.98
N SER A 170 1.09 4.11 -13.93
CA SER A 170 1.46 3.30 -15.12
C SER A 170 0.33 3.08 -16.12
N SER A 171 -0.93 3.07 -15.69
CA SER A 171 -2.10 2.92 -16.57
C SER A 171 -2.89 4.23 -16.70
N ILE A 172 -2.86 5.08 -15.67
CA ILE A 172 -3.55 6.38 -15.66
C ILE A 172 -2.99 7.31 -16.73
N VAL A 173 -1.67 7.27 -16.98
CA VAL A 173 -1.02 8.01 -18.07
C VAL A 173 -0.27 7.03 -18.95
N GLU A 174 -0.72 6.88 -20.17
CA GLU A 174 -0.13 5.96 -21.12
C GLU A 174 -0.26 6.46 -22.55
N LYS A 175 0.80 6.29 -23.33
CA LYS A 175 0.78 6.47 -24.78
C LYS A 175 1.78 5.49 -25.39
N PRO A 176 1.38 4.69 -26.40
CA PRO A 176 2.32 3.84 -27.11
C PRO A 176 3.51 4.63 -27.67
N ILE A 177 4.67 3.97 -27.80
CA ILE A 177 5.86 4.53 -28.40
C ILE A 177 5.68 4.77 -29.89
N ASP A 178 4.86 3.95 -30.53
CA ASP A 178 4.52 4.01 -31.94
C ASP A 178 3.03 4.29 -32.11
N ASP A 179 2.68 5.25 -32.97
CA ASP A 179 1.30 5.65 -33.24
C ASP A 179 0.50 4.56 -34.02
N GLU A 180 1.17 3.53 -34.58
CA GLU A 180 0.51 2.37 -35.20
C GLU A 180 -0.08 1.41 -34.15
N ILE A 181 0.38 1.48 -32.90
CA ILE A 181 -0.18 0.69 -31.79
C ILE A 181 -1.44 1.38 -31.27
N SER A 182 -2.59 0.79 -31.55
CA SER A 182 -3.87 1.28 -31.02
C SER A 182 -3.97 1.07 -29.51
N LEU A 183 -4.93 1.77 -28.84
CA LEU A 183 -5.24 1.53 -27.44
C LEU A 183 -5.65 0.06 -27.17
N ASP A 184 -6.43 -0.51 -28.06
CA ASP A 184 -6.89 -1.91 -27.94
C ASP A 184 -5.70 -2.89 -28.05
N ASP A 185 -4.77 -2.64 -28.98
CA ASP A 185 -3.55 -3.45 -29.11
C ASP A 185 -2.65 -3.31 -27.89
N LEU A 186 -2.53 -2.10 -27.34
CA LEU A 186 -1.77 -1.86 -26.11
C LEU A 186 -2.36 -2.61 -24.91
N VAL A 187 -3.69 -2.56 -24.75
CA VAL A 187 -4.41 -3.28 -23.69
C VAL A 187 -4.26 -4.80 -23.86
N ALA A 188 -4.40 -5.30 -25.08
CA ALA A 188 -4.18 -6.71 -25.40
C ALA A 188 -2.73 -7.13 -25.12
N THR A 189 -1.75 -6.30 -25.47
CA THR A 189 -0.33 -6.52 -25.15
C THR A 189 -0.12 -6.65 -23.65
N TYR A 190 -0.67 -5.72 -22.85
CA TYR A 190 -0.54 -5.76 -21.38
C TYR A 190 -1.24 -6.99 -20.79
N SER A 191 -2.36 -7.41 -21.36
CA SER A 191 -3.01 -8.67 -20.96
C SER A 191 -2.12 -9.88 -21.22
N VAL A 192 -1.49 -9.98 -22.41
CA VAL A 192 -0.52 -11.04 -22.73
C VAL A 192 0.64 -11.05 -21.72
N LEU A 193 1.22 -9.89 -21.42
CA LEU A 193 2.32 -9.79 -20.45
C LEU A 193 1.93 -10.29 -19.05
N VAL A 194 0.76 -9.90 -18.55
CA VAL A 194 0.27 -10.34 -17.23
C VAL A 194 0.01 -11.85 -17.19
N HIS A 195 -0.51 -12.44 -18.27
CA HIS A 195 -0.79 -13.88 -18.33
C HIS A 195 0.42 -14.74 -18.72
N SER A 196 1.55 -14.13 -19.08
CA SER A 196 2.75 -14.87 -19.50
C SER A 196 3.44 -15.64 -18.37
N GLY A 197 3.12 -15.32 -17.10
CA GLY A 197 3.81 -15.84 -15.93
C GLY A 197 5.15 -15.13 -15.63
N ALA A 198 5.48 -14.06 -16.36
CA ALA A 198 6.66 -13.26 -16.08
C ALA A 198 6.52 -12.48 -14.75
N PRO A 199 7.60 -12.31 -13.97
CA PRO A 199 7.59 -11.44 -12.80
C PRO A 199 7.33 -9.98 -13.21
N ILE A 200 6.76 -9.19 -12.28
CA ILE A 200 6.38 -7.80 -12.54
C ILE A 200 7.55 -6.94 -13.04
N ALA A 201 8.77 -7.20 -12.61
CA ALA A 201 9.96 -6.50 -13.07
C ALA A 201 10.19 -6.73 -14.58
N GLU A 202 10.08 -7.97 -15.08
CA GLU A 202 10.20 -8.30 -16.51
C GLU A 202 9.03 -7.72 -17.33
N ILE A 203 7.83 -7.75 -16.78
CA ILE A 203 6.65 -7.09 -17.39
C ILE A 203 6.90 -5.59 -17.56
N ASN A 204 7.38 -4.93 -16.51
CA ASN A 204 7.64 -3.49 -16.54
C ASN A 204 8.79 -3.12 -17.48
N THR A 205 9.81 -3.99 -17.64
CA THR A 205 10.87 -3.82 -18.66
C THR A 205 10.25 -3.62 -20.05
N ILE A 206 9.37 -4.51 -20.47
CA ILE A 206 8.71 -4.39 -21.78
C ILE A 206 7.79 -3.16 -21.82
N ARG A 207 6.99 -2.92 -20.76
CA ARG A 207 6.10 -1.76 -20.70
C ARG A 207 6.82 -0.42 -20.83
N LYS A 208 8.01 -0.27 -20.21
CA LYS A 208 8.83 0.93 -20.30
C LYS A 208 9.27 1.20 -21.75
N HIS A 209 9.65 0.16 -22.50
CA HIS A 209 10.11 0.30 -23.88
C HIS A 209 8.99 0.44 -24.92
N LEU A 210 7.75 0.04 -24.57
CA LEU A 210 6.57 0.23 -25.43
C LEU A 210 5.84 1.56 -25.19
N SER A 211 6.30 2.41 -24.26
CA SER A 211 5.61 3.61 -23.81
C SER A 211 6.39 4.89 -24.12
N SER A 212 5.69 5.93 -24.59
CA SER A 212 6.24 7.28 -24.81
C SER A 212 6.43 8.08 -23.51
N VAL A 213 5.95 7.58 -22.36
CA VAL A 213 5.93 8.35 -21.09
C VAL A 213 6.70 7.69 -19.96
N LYS A 214 6.96 6.37 -20.01
CA LYS A 214 7.64 5.60 -18.97
C LYS A 214 9.17 5.63 -19.11
N GLY A 215 9.88 5.05 -18.11
CA GLY A 215 11.33 4.85 -18.15
C GLY A 215 12.12 6.12 -18.42
N GLY A 216 11.82 7.23 -17.74
CA GLY A 216 12.56 8.49 -17.89
C GLY A 216 12.12 9.36 -19.07
N ARG A 217 11.15 8.91 -19.89
CA ARG A 217 10.78 9.62 -21.11
C ARG A 217 10.04 10.96 -20.86
N LEU A 218 9.31 11.12 -19.74
CA LEU A 218 8.77 12.42 -19.36
C LEU A 218 9.88 13.41 -18.96
N ALA A 219 10.91 12.94 -18.23
CA ALA A 219 12.05 13.77 -17.91
C ALA A 219 12.80 14.20 -19.18
N ARG A 220 13.00 13.26 -20.14
CA ARG A 220 13.61 13.59 -21.45
C ARG A 220 12.79 14.65 -22.21
N ARG A 221 11.47 14.55 -22.17
CA ARG A 221 10.59 15.52 -22.85
C ARG A 221 10.61 16.91 -22.20
N ALA A 222 10.80 16.95 -20.87
CA ALA A 222 10.87 18.22 -20.13
C ALA A 222 12.25 18.91 -20.24
N PHE A 223 13.31 18.18 -20.67
CA PHE A 223 14.62 18.77 -20.85
C PHE A 223 14.59 19.89 -21.92
N PRO A 224 15.21 21.07 -21.69
CA PRO A 224 16.24 21.38 -20.67
C PRO A 224 15.75 22.07 -19.39
N ALA A 225 14.45 22.00 -19.06
CA ALA A 225 13.91 22.58 -17.84
C ALA A 225 14.56 22.01 -16.57
N GLN A 226 14.57 22.79 -15.49
CA GLN A 226 14.82 22.26 -14.15
C GLN A 226 13.65 21.38 -13.72
N GLN A 227 13.94 20.20 -13.14
CA GLN A 227 12.91 19.22 -12.81
C GLN A 227 13.04 18.77 -11.36
N VAL A 228 11.90 18.63 -10.67
CA VAL A 228 11.80 17.99 -9.37
C VAL A 228 10.59 17.07 -9.33
N SER A 229 10.82 15.83 -8.92
CA SER A 229 9.75 14.82 -8.77
C SER A 229 9.50 14.55 -7.29
N LEU A 230 8.25 14.68 -6.85
CA LEU A 230 7.78 14.41 -5.50
C LEU A 230 6.98 13.10 -5.54
N LEU A 231 7.39 12.12 -4.75
CA LEU A 231 6.87 10.77 -4.82
C LEU A 231 6.06 10.43 -3.58
N VAL A 232 4.85 9.87 -3.79
CA VAL A 232 4.05 9.15 -2.80
C VAL A 232 3.98 7.70 -3.26
N SER A 233 4.76 6.83 -2.62
CA SER A 233 5.10 5.52 -3.14
C SER A 233 4.26 4.39 -2.56
N ASP A 234 3.71 3.56 -3.45
CA ASP A 234 3.09 2.26 -3.16
C ASP A 234 3.97 1.07 -3.61
N VAL A 235 5.25 1.33 -3.92
CA VAL A 235 6.26 0.32 -4.25
C VAL A 235 7.35 0.28 -3.18
N PRO A 236 8.18 -0.77 -3.12
CA PRO A 236 9.31 -0.82 -2.20
C PRO A 236 10.25 0.38 -2.36
N ASP A 237 10.79 0.88 -1.24
CA ASP A 237 11.62 2.11 -1.21
C ASP A 237 12.95 1.97 -1.96
N ASP A 238 13.43 0.74 -2.16
CA ASP A 238 14.65 0.42 -2.92
C ASP A 238 14.44 0.36 -4.45
N THR A 239 13.18 0.41 -4.90
CA THR A 239 12.81 0.39 -6.32
C THR A 239 11.89 1.56 -6.71
N PRO A 240 12.29 2.82 -6.45
CA PRO A 240 11.44 3.99 -6.69
C PRO A 240 11.09 4.18 -8.18
N ASP A 241 11.90 3.66 -9.11
CA ASP A 241 11.64 3.66 -10.55
C ASP A 241 10.53 2.67 -10.98
N ALA A 242 10.05 1.83 -10.07
CA ALA A 242 8.85 1.04 -10.29
C ALA A 242 7.57 1.89 -10.16
N LEU A 243 7.59 2.99 -9.38
CA LEU A 243 6.46 3.88 -9.20
C LEU A 243 6.06 4.51 -10.55
N ALA A 244 4.81 4.31 -10.96
CA ALA A 244 4.28 4.75 -12.25
C ALA A 244 5.15 4.28 -13.45
N SER A 245 5.99 3.25 -13.29
CA SER A 245 7.01 2.79 -14.25
C SER A 245 8.10 3.84 -14.55
N GLY A 246 8.47 4.66 -13.55
CA GLY A 246 9.61 5.57 -13.56
C GLY A 246 9.59 6.65 -14.64
N PRO A 247 8.53 7.44 -14.81
CA PRO A 247 8.42 8.36 -15.95
C PRO A 247 9.49 9.47 -15.94
N THR A 248 10.05 9.78 -14.75
CA THR A 248 11.04 10.85 -14.55
C THR A 248 12.39 10.36 -14.01
N MET A 249 12.59 9.04 -13.98
CA MET A 249 13.81 8.41 -13.47
C MET A 249 14.54 7.65 -14.56
N PRO A 250 15.88 7.50 -14.45
CA PRO A 250 16.63 6.67 -15.38
C PRO A 250 16.16 5.21 -15.32
N ASP A 251 16.11 4.57 -16.48
CA ASP A 251 15.78 3.15 -16.57
C ASP A 251 17.04 2.30 -16.62
N THR A 252 17.12 1.31 -15.77
CA THR A 252 18.25 0.37 -15.71
C THR A 252 18.12 -0.79 -16.69
N THR A 253 16.91 -1.01 -17.27
CA THR A 253 16.63 -2.08 -18.22
C THR A 253 16.92 -1.64 -19.66
N THR A 254 17.20 -2.58 -20.56
CA THR A 254 17.62 -2.31 -21.94
C THR A 254 16.67 -2.90 -22.96
N VAL A 255 16.79 -2.44 -24.21
CA VAL A 255 16.11 -3.04 -25.37
C VAL A 255 16.47 -4.52 -25.50
N GLU A 256 17.75 -4.88 -25.24
CA GLU A 256 18.18 -6.28 -25.28
C GLU A 256 17.48 -7.15 -24.21
N ASP A 257 17.25 -6.58 -23.02
CA ASP A 257 16.42 -7.27 -22.00
C ASP A 257 15.00 -7.53 -22.50
N CYS A 258 14.39 -6.59 -23.24
CA CYS A 258 13.07 -6.78 -23.83
C CYS A 258 13.04 -7.97 -24.81
N TYR A 259 14.01 -8.08 -25.69
CA TYR A 259 14.07 -9.19 -26.65
C TYR A 259 14.32 -10.51 -25.94
N ARG A 260 15.21 -10.56 -24.96
CA ARG A 260 15.48 -11.75 -24.14
C ARG A 260 14.20 -12.23 -23.38
N ILE A 261 13.46 -11.28 -22.79
CA ILE A 261 12.21 -11.58 -22.10
C ILE A 261 11.14 -12.06 -23.10
N ALA A 262 11.03 -11.39 -24.25
CA ALA A 262 10.09 -11.77 -25.30
C ALA A 262 10.33 -13.19 -25.83
N GLU A 263 11.59 -13.59 -26.00
CA GLU A 263 11.99 -14.94 -26.39
C GLU A 263 11.68 -15.95 -25.29
N LYS A 264 12.06 -15.65 -24.03
CA LYS A 264 11.86 -16.52 -22.85
C LYS A 264 10.39 -16.93 -22.66
N TYR A 265 9.46 -16.04 -22.92
CA TYR A 265 8.03 -16.27 -22.73
C TYR A 265 7.26 -16.46 -24.06
N GLU A 266 7.96 -16.62 -25.18
CA GLU A 266 7.37 -16.76 -26.53
C GLU A 266 6.33 -15.67 -26.87
N LEU A 267 6.57 -14.44 -26.39
CA LEU A 267 5.60 -13.34 -26.47
C LEU A 267 5.24 -12.96 -27.92
N PRO A 268 6.16 -12.89 -28.92
CA PRO A 268 5.83 -12.43 -30.27
C PRO A 268 4.68 -13.20 -30.93
N ARG A 269 4.51 -14.48 -30.57
CA ARG A 269 3.40 -15.29 -31.11
C ARG A 269 2.03 -14.94 -30.53
N GLN A 270 2.01 -14.28 -29.40
CA GLN A 270 0.80 -13.95 -28.63
C GLN A 270 0.42 -12.47 -28.74
N LEU A 271 1.38 -11.62 -29.10
CA LEU A 271 1.20 -10.17 -29.21
C LEU A 271 0.31 -9.80 -30.42
N PRO A 272 -0.45 -8.69 -30.30
CA PRO A 272 -1.12 -8.06 -31.44
C PRO A 272 -0.17 -7.76 -32.60
N PRO A 273 -0.64 -7.72 -33.84
CA PRO A 273 0.22 -7.52 -35.02
C PRO A 273 1.10 -6.26 -34.94
N SER A 274 0.54 -5.12 -34.52
CA SER A 274 1.25 -3.84 -34.44
C SER A 274 2.42 -3.91 -33.41
N THR A 275 2.19 -4.46 -32.23
CA THR A 275 3.24 -4.63 -31.23
C THR A 275 4.26 -5.70 -31.63
N ARG A 276 3.77 -6.82 -32.23
CA ARG A 276 4.64 -7.89 -32.72
C ARG A 276 5.66 -7.38 -33.74
N GLU A 277 5.23 -6.54 -34.65
CA GLU A 277 6.05 -5.97 -35.72
C GLU A 277 7.27 -5.20 -35.15
N LEU A 278 7.11 -4.47 -34.03
CA LEU A 278 8.21 -3.79 -33.36
C LEU A 278 9.30 -4.78 -32.89
N PHE A 279 8.86 -5.93 -32.35
CA PHE A 279 9.80 -6.96 -31.91
C PHE A 279 10.49 -7.65 -33.10
N GLU A 280 9.74 -8.01 -34.15
CA GLU A 280 10.26 -8.69 -35.34
C GLU A 280 11.25 -7.82 -36.14
N ARG A 281 11.00 -6.52 -36.19
CA ARG A 281 11.87 -5.55 -36.86
C ARG A 281 13.04 -5.05 -36.00
N HIS A 282 13.13 -5.46 -34.73
CA HIS A 282 14.06 -4.90 -33.76
C HIS A 282 13.99 -3.36 -33.69
N ALA A 283 12.77 -2.82 -33.65
CA ALA A 283 12.48 -1.40 -33.75
C ALA A 283 12.18 -0.75 -32.36
N LEU A 284 12.40 -1.47 -31.24
CA LEU A 284 12.29 -0.88 -29.92
C LEU A 284 13.36 0.19 -29.71
N GLU A 285 12.97 1.28 -29.06
CA GLU A 285 13.85 2.40 -28.74
C GLU A 285 14.32 2.31 -27.29
N GLU A 286 15.61 2.67 -27.08
CA GLU A 286 16.20 2.69 -25.76
C GLU A 286 15.61 3.81 -24.88
N THR A 287 15.38 3.48 -23.62
CA THR A 287 14.95 4.42 -22.58
C THR A 287 16.15 5.26 -22.08
N PRO A 288 15.92 6.48 -21.53
CA PRO A 288 16.97 7.29 -20.90
C PRO A 288 17.71 6.53 -19.80
N LYS A 289 19.03 6.55 -19.83
CA LYS A 289 19.92 5.92 -18.82
C LYS A 289 20.49 6.95 -17.84
N SER A 290 21.11 6.48 -16.78
CA SER A 290 21.61 7.35 -15.70
C SER A 290 22.66 8.38 -16.15
N ASP A 291 23.36 8.11 -17.23
CA ASP A 291 24.35 9.00 -17.86
C ASP A 291 23.74 9.97 -18.88
N ASP A 292 22.45 9.89 -19.17
CA ASP A 292 21.76 10.82 -20.06
C ASP A 292 21.77 12.24 -19.43
N PRO A 293 22.18 13.29 -20.20
CA PRO A 293 22.21 14.67 -19.72
C PRO A 293 20.89 15.19 -19.13
N VAL A 294 19.76 14.61 -19.50
CA VAL A 294 18.43 14.97 -18.97
C VAL A 294 18.37 14.88 -17.44
N PHE A 295 19.10 13.96 -16.83
CA PHE A 295 19.09 13.77 -15.38
C PHE A 295 20.02 14.72 -14.62
N HIS A 296 20.87 15.50 -15.29
CA HIS A 296 21.71 16.51 -14.63
C HIS A 296 20.88 17.64 -14.01
N ARG A 297 19.68 17.91 -14.56
CA ARG A 297 18.74 18.93 -14.07
C ARG A 297 17.47 18.31 -13.48
N SER A 298 17.47 17.05 -13.13
CA SER A 298 16.36 16.33 -12.53
C SER A 298 16.72 15.84 -11.13
N ARG A 299 15.81 16.03 -10.20
CA ARG A 299 15.89 15.51 -8.82
C ARG A 299 14.58 14.80 -8.50
N TRP A 300 14.63 13.83 -7.60
CA TRP A 300 13.43 13.21 -7.08
C TRP A 300 13.54 13.02 -5.56
N TRP A 301 12.40 13.14 -4.90
CA TRP A 301 12.28 13.02 -3.45
C TRP A 301 11.10 12.12 -3.10
N LEU A 302 11.38 11.09 -2.34
CA LEU A 302 10.35 10.26 -1.72
C LEU A 302 9.83 11.03 -0.49
N LEU A 303 8.59 11.52 -0.57
CA LEU A 303 7.95 12.26 0.51
C LEU A 303 7.19 11.34 1.46
N LEU A 304 6.60 10.27 0.93
CA LEU A 304 5.73 9.38 1.68
C LEU A 304 5.79 7.97 1.10
N SER A 305 5.98 6.97 1.98
CA SER A 305 6.05 5.56 1.62
C SER A 305 5.54 4.66 2.72
N ASN A 306 5.57 3.35 2.49
CA ASN A 306 5.26 2.34 3.52
C ASN A 306 6.16 2.48 4.75
N GLN A 307 7.44 2.79 4.57
CA GLN A 307 8.38 3.00 5.67
C GLN A 307 7.91 4.12 6.61
N THR A 308 7.34 5.20 6.07
CA THR A 308 6.76 6.28 6.87
C THR A 308 5.61 5.76 7.75
N ALA A 309 4.70 4.95 7.20
CA ALA A 309 3.61 4.37 7.98
C ALA A 309 4.13 3.43 9.09
N VAL A 310 5.17 2.64 8.79
CA VAL A 310 5.85 1.75 9.75
C VAL A 310 6.49 2.57 10.89
N GLU A 311 7.20 3.65 10.59
CA GLU A 311 7.83 4.53 11.58
C GLU A 311 6.80 5.21 12.48
N GLN A 312 5.68 5.68 11.93
CA GLN A 312 4.61 6.27 12.71
C GLN A 312 3.91 5.24 13.61
N ALA A 313 3.69 4.01 13.11
CA ALA A 313 3.16 2.92 13.92
C ALA A 313 4.14 2.52 15.03
N GLN A 314 5.45 2.51 14.77
CA GLN A 314 6.48 2.28 15.77
C GLN A 314 6.40 3.32 16.90
N ALA A 315 6.39 4.60 16.54
CA ALA A 315 6.32 5.69 17.53
C ALA A 315 5.03 5.60 18.38
N ALA A 316 3.90 5.29 17.76
CA ALA A 316 2.61 5.10 18.46
C ALA A 316 2.64 3.90 19.42
N ALA A 317 3.22 2.77 19.00
CA ALA A 317 3.33 1.58 19.84
C ALA A 317 4.31 1.77 21.00
N GLU A 318 5.43 2.49 20.80
CA GLU A 318 6.37 2.88 21.86
C GLU A 318 5.68 3.78 22.90
N ALA A 319 4.90 4.76 22.43
CA ALA A 319 4.10 5.64 23.30
C ALA A 319 3.04 4.86 24.11
N ALA A 320 2.49 3.76 23.55
CA ALA A 320 1.60 2.85 24.25
C ALA A 320 2.32 1.89 25.23
N GLY A 321 3.64 2.02 25.40
CA GLY A 321 4.45 1.28 26.38
C GLY A 321 4.87 -0.12 25.92
N PHE A 322 5.01 -0.34 24.62
CA PHE A 322 5.57 -1.57 24.07
C PHE A 322 7.07 -1.44 23.76
N VAL A 323 7.81 -2.51 23.89
CA VAL A 323 9.11 -2.65 23.22
C VAL A 323 8.83 -3.00 21.77
N VAL A 324 9.25 -2.15 20.84
CA VAL A 324 8.91 -2.31 19.42
C VAL A 324 10.08 -2.90 18.64
N ARG A 325 9.76 -3.77 17.70
CA ARG A 325 10.66 -4.24 16.64
C ARG A 325 9.96 -4.14 15.30
N VAL A 326 10.73 -3.82 14.26
CA VAL A 326 10.25 -3.77 12.88
C VAL A 326 10.85 -4.93 12.10
N ASP A 327 10.04 -5.63 11.32
CA ASP A 327 10.47 -6.72 10.44
C ASP A 327 9.65 -6.72 9.15
N ASN A 328 10.22 -6.16 8.09
CA ASN A 328 9.59 -6.03 6.76
C ASN A 328 9.99 -7.17 5.81
N SER A 329 10.63 -8.25 6.31
CA SER A 329 11.15 -9.34 5.45
C SER A 329 10.07 -10.19 4.77
N CYS A 330 8.79 -10.04 5.16
CA CYS A 330 7.67 -10.79 4.59
C CYS A 330 7.03 -10.15 3.35
N ASP A 331 7.69 -9.18 2.73
CA ASP A 331 7.19 -8.56 1.50
C ASP A 331 7.11 -9.59 0.37
N ASP A 332 5.99 -9.61 -0.35
CA ASP A 332 5.65 -10.58 -1.41
C ASP A 332 5.57 -12.06 -0.97
N TRP A 333 5.61 -12.34 0.35
CA TRP A 333 5.43 -13.71 0.81
C TRP A 333 3.96 -14.13 0.76
N ASP A 334 3.75 -15.46 0.63
CA ASP A 334 2.45 -16.04 0.90
C ASP A 334 1.97 -15.71 2.32
N TYR A 335 0.68 -15.38 2.46
CA TYR A 335 0.10 -14.89 3.72
C TYR A 335 0.19 -15.88 4.88
N GLU A 336 0.08 -17.20 4.63
CA GLU A 336 0.20 -18.23 5.69
C GLU A 336 1.64 -18.35 6.18
N ARG A 337 2.59 -18.33 5.25
CA ARG A 337 4.02 -18.33 5.55
C ARG A 337 4.42 -17.09 6.34
N ALA A 338 3.93 -15.93 5.94
CA ALA A 338 4.18 -14.68 6.63
C ALA A 338 3.58 -14.68 8.05
N ALA A 339 2.36 -15.19 8.22
CA ALA A 339 1.71 -15.31 9.52
C ALA A 339 2.51 -16.22 10.48
N GLU A 340 2.97 -17.36 10.00
CA GLU A 340 3.77 -18.28 10.81
C GLU A 340 5.11 -17.67 11.22
N TYR A 341 5.82 -17.05 10.29
CA TYR A 341 7.10 -16.40 10.54
C TYR A 341 6.96 -15.26 11.56
N LEU A 342 6.05 -14.31 11.33
CA LEU A 342 5.89 -13.14 12.20
C LEU A 342 5.39 -13.53 13.60
N LEU A 343 4.50 -14.51 13.72
CA LEU A 343 4.08 -15.04 15.03
C LEU A 343 5.22 -15.73 15.78
N THR A 344 6.08 -16.46 15.07
CA THR A 344 7.27 -17.08 15.68
C THR A 344 8.23 -16.00 16.20
N ARG A 345 8.52 -14.99 15.38
CA ARG A 345 9.33 -13.83 15.80
C ARG A 345 8.73 -13.11 17.00
N LEU A 346 7.42 -12.87 17.02
CA LEU A 346 6.73 -12.24 18.14
C LEU A 346 6.87 -13.05 19.43
N ARG A 347 6.70 -14.38 19.34
CA ARG A 347 6.85 -15.28 20.50
C ARG A 347 8.28 -15.30 21.04
N ASP A 348 9.29 -15.24 20.17
CA ASP A 348 10.69 -15.16 20.59
C ASP A 348 10.97 -13.84 21.30
N LEU A 349 10.51 -12.72 20.75
CA LEU A 349 10.62 -11.41 21.40
C LEU A 349 9.88 -11.35 22.73
N LYS A 350 8.73 -12.02 22.84
CA LYS A 350 7.96 -12.09 24.10
C LYS A 350 8.72 -12.81 25.23
N LYS A 351 9.63 -13.75 24.92
CA LYS A 351 10.47 -14.42 25.93
C LYS A 351 11.49 -13.45 26.55
N GLU A 352 11.89 -12.42 25.80
CA GLU A 352 12.86 -11.41 26.24
C GLU A 352 12.20 -10.21 26.92
N PHE A 353 11.00 -9.82 26.44
CA PHE A 353 10.31 -8.58 26.83
C PHE A 353 8.91 -8.87 27.36
N GLY A 354 8.50 -8.17 28.42
CA GLY A 354 7.17 -8.35 29.03
C GLY A 354 6.01 -7.93 28.13
N ARG A 355 6.18 -6.83 27.37
CA ARG A 355 5.23 -6.29 26.39
C ARG A 355 5.97 -5.95 25.12
N VAL A 356 5.63 -6.58 24.02
CA VAL A 356 6.33 -6.40 22.74
C VAL A 356 5.32 -6.18 21.61
N CYS A 357 5.69 -5.29 20.69
CA CYS A 357 4.99 -5.07 19.44
C CYS A 357 5.96 -5.33 18.28
N LEU A 358 5.56 -6.21 17.37
CA LEU A 358 6.24 -6.45 16.10
C LEU A 358 5.45 -5.77 15.00
N ILE A 359 6.08 -4.84 14.28
CA ILE A 359 5.49 -4.11 13.16
C ILE A 359 6.10 -4.63 11.87
N SER A 360 5.26 -4.84 10.86
CA SER A 360 5.69 -5.28 9.54
C SER A 360 4.93 -4.51 8.45
N GLY A 361 5.68 -3.88 7.57
CA GLY A 361 5.18 -3.25 6.35
C GLY A 361 5.21 -4.20 5.15
N GLY A 362 4.95 -3.65 3.97
CA GLY A 362 4.92 -4.39 2.70
C GLY A 362 3.60 -5.11 2.46
N GLU A 363 3.53 -5.93 1.42
CA GLU A 363 2.33 -6.67 1.04
C GLU A 363 2.57 -8.18 1.10
N VAL A 364 1.57 -8.93 1.54
CA VAL A 364 1.57 -10.39 1.39
C VAL A 364 0.75 -10.79 0.17
N THR A 365 1.00 -11.97 -0.36
CA THR A 365 0.28 -12.52 -1.51
C THR A 365 -0.76 -13.54 -1.07
N VAL A 366 -1.88 -13.57 -1.80
CA VAL A 366 -2.96 -14.55 -1.63
C VAL A 366 -3.31 -15.12 -2.99
N LYS A 367 -3.27 -16.43 -3.12
CA LYS A 367 -3.76 -17.11 -4.32
C LYS A 367 -5.23 -17.50 -4.13
N VAL A 368 -6.13 -16.63 -4.58
CA VAL A 368 -7.57 -16.86 -4.48
C VAL A 368 -8.00 -17.99 -5.43
N THR A 369 -8.60 -19.04 -4.86
CA THR A 369 -9.13 -20.19 -5.62
C THR A 369 -10.65 -20.22 -5.66
N ASN A 370 -11.31 -19.50 -4.75
CA ASN A 370 -12.77 -19.45 -4.59
C ASN A 370 -13.23 -17.99 -4.53
N GLY A 371 -14.49 -17.74 -4.84
CA GLY A 371 -15.05 -16.38 -4.95
C GLY A 371 -15.56 -15.80 -3.62
N GLY A 372 -14.84 -15.94 -2.49
CA GLY A 372 -15.22 -15.34 -1.21
C GLY A 372 -15.03 -13.83 -1.15
N MET A 373 -15.44 -13.22 -0.04
CA MET A 373 -15.32 -11.78 0.22
C MET A 373 -14.25 -11.50 1.27
N GLY A 374 -13.29 -10.64 0.91
CA GLY A 374 -12.14 -10.26 1.73
C GLY A 374 -10.92 -9.94 0.88
N GLY A 375 -9.78 -9.78 1.54
CA GLY A 375 -8.51 -9.56 0.89
C GLY A 375 -7.34 -10.17 1.68
N ARG A 376 -6.12 -9.86 1.25
CA ARG A 376 -4.89 -10.43 1.81
C ARG A 376 -4.69 -10.12 3.30
N ASN A 377 -5.08 -8.92 3.74
CA ASN A 377 -4.93 -8.52 5.14
C ASN A 377 -5.88 -9.28 6.07
N GLN A 378 -7.14 -9.41 5.67
CA GLN A 378 -8.13 -10.18 6.42
C GLN A 378 -7.79 -11.67 6.42
N GLN A 379 -7.29 -12.19 5.29
CA GLN A 379 -6.86 -13.57 5.20
C GLN A 379 -5.64 -13.85 6.10
N PHE A 380 -4.66 -12.93 6.15
CA PHE A 380 -3.52 -12.98 7.06
C PHE A 380 -3.98 -12.97 8.54
N ALA A 381 -4.88 -12.03 8.91
CA ALA A 381 -5.40 -11.95 10.27
C ALA A 381 -6.15 -13.24 10.68
N LEU A 382 -6.91 -13.85 9.77
CA LEU A 382 -7.63 -15.08 10.00
C LEU A 382 -6.68 -16.28 10.17
N ALA A 383 -5.62 -16.36 9.35
CA ALA A 383 -4.56 -17.35 9.53
C ALA A 383 -3.84 -17.19 10.88
N CYS A 384 -3.58 -15.95 11.31
CA CYS A 384 -3.06 -15.70 12.65
C CYS A 384 -4.03 -16.16 13.74
N ALA A 385 -5.34 -15.87 13.61
CA ALA A 385 -6.35 -16.27 14.60
C ALA A 385 -6.34 -17.77 14.89
N THR A 386 -6.14 -18.61 13.88
CA THR A 386 -6.07 -20.07 14.03
C THR A 386 -4.84 -20.55 14.80
N LYS A 387 -3.78 -19.73 14.85
CA LYS A 387 -2.47 -20.07 15.44
C LYS A 387 -2.26 -19.50 16.86
N ILE A 388 -3.03 -18.48 17.27
CA ILE A 388 -2.86 -17.75 18.54
C ILE A 388 -3.97 -18.03 19.57
N SER A 389 -4.81 -19.04 19.32
CA SER A 389 -5.94 -19.35 20.22
C SER A 389 -5.47 -19.57 21.65
N GLY A 390 -6.02 -18.80 22.60
CA GLY A 390 -5.66 -18.86 24.01
C GLY A 390 -4.40 -18.09 24.42
N GLU A 391 -3.61 -17.56 23.48
CA GLU A 391 -2.43 -16.74 23.76
C GLU A 391 -2.80 -15.27 24.05
N SER A 392 -2.01 -14.57 24.87
CA SER A 392 -2.13 -13.11 25.07
C SER A 392 -1.46 -12.37 23.90
N VAL A 393 -2.05 -12.52 22.72
CA VAL A 393 -1.60 -11.95 21.46
C VAL A 393 -2.76 -11.28 20.78
N THR A 394 -2.49 -10.12 20.18
CA THR A 394 -3.42 -9.38 19.29
C THR A 394 -2.69 -9.05 17.99
N VAL A 395 -3.35 -9.27 16.87
CA VAL A 395 -2.84 -9.01 15.51
C VAL A 395 -3.81 -8.11 14.78
N LEU A 396 -3.30 -7.03 14.21
CA LEU A 396 -3.99 -6.21 13.21
C LEU A 396 -3.23 -6.30 11.89
N SER A 397 -3.94 -6.49 10.78
CA SER A 397 -3.39 -6.36 9.43
C SER A 397 -4.37 -5.57 8.57
N ALA A 398 -3.90 -4.50 7.94
CA ALA A 398 -4.75 -3.63 7.14
C ALA A 398 -3.98 -2.87 6.06
N GLY A 399 -4.65 -2.65 4.91
CA GLY A 399 -4.19 -1.77 3.85
C GLY A 399 -4.35 -0.29 4.22
N THR A 400 -3.36 0.50 3.92
CA THR A 400 -3.38 1.95 4.23
C THR A 400 -4.35 2.74 3.36
N ASP A 401 -4.77 2.20 2.21
CA ASP A 401 -5.75 2.82 1.31
C ASP A 401 -7.22 2.67 1.77
N GLY A 402 -7.43 1.83 2.79
CA GLY A 402 -8.75 1.61 3.38
C GLY A 402 -9.57 0.52 2.71
N ILE A 403 -8.98 -0.25 1.79
CA ILE A 403 -9.64 -1.31 1.01
C ILE A 403 -8.78 -2.56 1.03
N ASP A 404 -9.38 -3.72 1.31
CA ASP A 404 -8.71 -5.01 1.27
C ASP A 404 -9.46 -5.99 0.35
N GLY A 405 -8.90 -6.22 -0.84
CA GLY A 405 -9.46 -7.07 -1.86
C GLY A 405 -10.79 -6.55 -2.42
N ASN A 406 -11.84 -7.37 -2.33
CA ASN A 406 -13.20 -7.04 -2.79
C ASN A 406 -14.14 -6.65 -1.63
N SER A 407 -13.60 -6.34 -0.44
CA SER A 407 -14.37 -5.95 0.74
C SER A 407 -14.31 -4.45 1.01
N PRO A 408 -15.28 -3.87 1.77
CA PRO A 408 -15.24 -2.46 2.16
C PRO A 408 -14.30 -2.19 3.36
N ALA A 409 -13.69 -3.23 3.94
CA ALA A 409 -12.76 -3.09 5.05
C ALA A 409 -11.32 -2.92 4.57
N ALA A 410 -10.52 -2.16 5.31
CA ALA A 410 -9.07 -2.06 5.13
C ALA A 410 -8.34 -3.34 5.54
N GLY A 411 -8.92 -4.12 6.45
CA GLY A 411 -8.31 -5.31 7.01
C GLY A 411 -9.08 -5.85 8.18
N ALA A 412 -8.40 -6.54 9.09
CA ALA A 412 -9.03 -7.13 10.27
C ALA A 412 -8.09 -7.21 11.48
N LEU A 413 -8.73 -7.45 12.63
CA LEU A 413 -8.15 -7.71 13.92
C LEU A 413 -8.43 -9.13 14.37
N ALA A 414 -7.40 -9.81 14.92
CA ALA A 414 -7.53 -11.12 15.56
C ALA A 414 -6.83 -11.11 16.92
N ASP A 415 -7.33 -11.90 17.86
CA ASP A 415 -6.69 -12.12 19.16
C ASP A 415 -6.86 -13.56 19.64
N GLY A 416 -6.27 -13.86 20.80
CA GLY A 416 -6.35 -15.19 21.38
C GLY A 416 -7.76 -15.66 21.76
N MET A 417 -8.77 -14.79 21.73
CA MET A 417 -10.19 -15.13 21.96
C MET A 417 -11.03 -15.15 20.68
N THR A 418 -10.45 -14.81 19.53
CA THR A 418 -11.19 -14.73 18.27
C THR A 418 -11.92 -16.03 17.94
N LEU A 419 -11.28 -17.18 18.05
CA LEU A 419 -11.93 -18.47 17.77
C LEU A 419 -13.02 -18.83 18.78
N GLU A 420 -12.86 -18.48 20.05
CA GLU A 420 -13.87 -18.69 21.07
C GLU A 420 -15.11 -17.84 20.80
N ARG A 421 -14.92 -16.56 20.47
CA ARG A 421 -16.02 -15.63 20.07
C ARG A 421 -16.72 -16.09 18.79
N ALA A 422 -15.97 -16.61 17.83
CA ALA A 422 -16.47 -17.18 16.58
C ALA A 422 -17.37 -18.40 16.85
N ARG A 423 -16.91 -19.33 17.68
CA ARG A 423 -17.66 -20.53 18.04
C ARG A 423 -18.99 -20.20 18.71
N VAL A 424 -19.02 -19.21 19.60
CA VAL A 424 -20.28 -18.74 20.24
C VAL A 424 -21.29 -18.24 19.22
N ARG A 425 -20.82 -17.69 18.08
CA ARG A 425 -21.64 -17.19 16.97
C ARG A 425 -21.87 -18.22 15.84
N GLY A 426 -21.42 -19.45 16.01
CA GLY A 426 -21.57 -20.51 15.01
C GLY A 426 -20.71 -20.28 13.75
N LEU A 427 -19.59 -19.54 13.88
CA LEU A 427 -18.67 -19.27 12.79
C LEU A 427 -17.47 -20.24 12.82
N GLU A 428 -17.07 -20.73 11.65
CA GLU A 428 -15.99 -21.70 11.46
C GLU A 428 -14.82 -21.04 10.72
N ALA A 429 -13.75 -20.72 11.43
CA ALA A 429 -12.57 -20.03 10.89
C ALA A 429 -11.87 -20.82 9.75
N GLY A 430 -11.80 -22.17 9.86
CA GLY A 430 -11.22 -23.00 8.81
C GLY A 430 -11.99 -22.93 7.49
N ILE A 431 -13.33 -22.95 7.58
CA ILE A 431 -14.20 -22.81 6.39
C ILE A 431 -14.04 -21.43 5.74
N ALA A 432 -13.96 -20.37 6.57
CA ALA A 432 -13.77 -19.02 6.07
C ALA A 432 -12.40 -18.85 5.36
N LEU A 433 -11.34 -19.46 5.91
CA LEU A 433 -10.01 -19.49 5.27
C LEU A 433 -10.04 -20.20 3.90
N GLU A 434 -10.57 -21.43 3.86
CA GLU A 434 -10.63 -22.22 2.62
C GLU A 434 -11.46 -21.54 1.51
N ARG A 435 -12.50 -20.79 1.88
CA ARG A 435 -13.38 -20.08 0.96
C ARG A 435 -12.90 -18.69 0.59
N PHE A 436 -11.83 -18.19 1.18
CA PHE A 436 -11.39 -16.79 1.09
C PHE A 436 -12.52 -15.82 1.49
N ASP A 437 -13.27 -16.16 2.54
CA ASP A 437 -14.46 -15.43 3.00
C ASP A 437 -14.22 -14.81 4.39
N ALA A 438 -13.07 -14.15 4.52
CA ALA A 438 -12.61 -13.59 5.78
C ALA A 438 -13.40 -12.34 6.22
N TYR A 439 -13.93 -11.54 5.28
CA TYR A 439 -14.69 -10.34 5.63
C TYR A 439 -15.97 -10.64 6.40
N PRO A 440 -16.90 -11.50 5.96
CA PRO A 440 -18.10 -11.81 6.73
C PRO A 440 -17.79 -12.40 8.11
N PHE A 441 -16.70 -13.17 8.23
CA PHE A 441 -16.26 -13.71 9.51
C PHE A 441 -15.88 -12.59 10.49
N PHE A 442 -15.03 -11.66 10.10
CA PHE A 442 -14.61 -10.56 10.96
C PHE A 442 -15.69 -9.50 11.16
N GLN A 443 -16.52 -9.24 10.17
CA GLN A 443 -17.67 -8.35 10.28
C GLN A 443 -18.65 -8.86 11.37
N ALA A 444 -18.96 -10.16 11.36
CA ALA A 444 -19.84 -10.77 12.37
C ALA A 444 -19.25 -10.70 13.79
N LEU A 445 -17.92 -10.64 13.93
CA LEU A 445 -17.23 -10.48 15.22
C LEU A 445 -17.08 -9.01 15.65
N GLY A 446 -17.28 -8.04 14.75
CA GLY A 446 -16.98 -6.62 14.98
C GLY A 446 -15.47 -6.31 14.95
N ASP A 447 -14.70 -7.15 14.28
CA ASP A 447 -13.24 -7.05 14.21
C ASP A 447 -12.73 -6.64 12.81
N ALA A 448 -13.61 -6.42 11.83
CA ALA A 448 -13.26 -5.76 10.58
C ALA A 448 -12.77 -4.32 10.84
N ILE A 449 -11.76 -3.88 10.12
CA ILE A 449 -11.23 -2.51 10.19
C ILE A 449 -11.80 -1.74 9.00
N GLU A 450 -12.80 -0.92 9.28
CA GLU A 450 -13.49 -0.12 8.27
C GLU A 450 -13.11 1.35 8.45
N THR A 451 -12.25 1.88 7.58
CA THR A 451 -11.81 3.29 7.57
C THR A 451 -12.52 4.10 6.50
N GLY A 452 -13.12 3.42 5.51
CA GLY A 452 -13.42 4.00 4.22
C GLY A 452 -12.14 4.30 3.42
N PRO A 453 -12.26 4.74 2.17
CA PRO A 453 -11.11 5.13 1.35
C PRO A 453 -10.33 6.28 2.00
N THR A 454 -9.05 6.08 2.29
CA THR A 454 -8.19 7.07 2.96
C THR A 454 -7.65 8.13 2.00
N GLY A 455 -7.66 7.83 0.70
CA GLY A 455 -7.03 8.66 -0.33
C GLY A 455 -5.50 8.55 -0.38
N ASN A 456 -4.93 7.67 0.44
CA ASN A 456 -3.50 7.42 0.56
C ASN A 456 -3.23 5.92 0.39
N ASN A 457 -2.31 5.54 -0.50
CA ASN A 457 -1.91 4.15 -0.66
C ASN A 457 -0.41 4.01 -0.37
N LEU A 458 -0.11 3.45 0.80
CA LEU A 458 1.24 3.16 1.28
C LEU A 458 1.41 1.66 1.56
N ARG A 459 0.70 0.81 0.82
CA ARG A 459 0.70 -0.65 1.00
C ARG A 459 0.04 -1.08 2.33
N ASP A 460 0.48 -2.20 2.92
CA ASP A 460 -0.12 -2.74 4.14
C ASP A 460 0.72 -2.46 5.38
N LEU A 461 0.05 -2.44 6.51
CA LEU A 461 0.64 -2.35 7.84
C LEU A 461 0.12 -3.50 8.72
N ARG A 462 1.03 -4.25 9.31
CA ARG A 462 0.76 -5.32 10.26
C ARG A 462 1.31 -4.97 11.63
N ILE A 463 0.49 -5.10 12.67
CA ILE A 463 0.79 -4.78 14.06
C ILE A 463 0.49 -6.03 14.88
N LEU A 464 1.53 -6.68 15.40
CA LEU A 464 1.41 -7.90 16.21
C LEU A 464 1.88 -7.59 17.62
N MET A 465 1.01 -7.73 18.62
CA MET A 465 1.29 -7.40 20.01
C MET A 465 1.21 -8.64 20.89
N ALA A 466 2.20 -8.81 21.77
CA ALA A 466 2.21 -9.84 22.83
C ALA A 466 2.41 -9.17 24.19
N TYR A 467 1.61 -9.58 25.24
CA TYR A 467 1.49 -8.89 26.52
C TYR A 467 1.13 -9.84 27.69
#